data_23ad39b53f2368a2241475e56d8f58a6
#
_entry.id   23ad39b53f2368a2241475e56d8f58a6
#
_cell.length_a   1.000
_cell.length_b   1.000
_cell.length_c   1.000
_cell.angle_alpha   90.00
_cell.angle_beta   90.00
_cell.angle_gamma   90.00
#
_symmetry.space_group_name_H-M   'P 1'
#
loop_
_entity.id
_entity.type
_entity.pdbx_description
1 polymer ?
#
loop_
_entity_poly.entity_id
_entity_poly.type
_entity_poly.pdbx_seq_one_letter_code
_entity_poly.pdbx_strand_id
1 'polypeptide(L)'
;MMQLLQSTRKILTTSLFIPALVFADIGNIFEQTGVGNIERNNDALEAAKGVNILLYDTLNTGNGRIAVNFLDDSNLRLTEHSRVLIDEVIYDPNPSKSKMTMKFAMGTARFTSGKLGLVNKANIDIQTPTASIGIRGTDFTTTVDELGRSLVILLPDANGDASGEIVVSNQAG
;
A
#
# COMPACT_ATOMS: atom_id res chain seq x y z
N MET A 1 67.44 -22.75 -32.70
CA MET A 1 66.51 -21.67 -33.00
C MET A 1 65.09 -22.17 -32.65
N MET A 2 64.66 -21.89 -31.44
CA MET A 2 63.47 -22.51 -30.83
C MET A 2 62.44 -21.35 -30.58
N GLN A 3 61.34 -21.35 -31.36
CA GLN A 3 60.26 -20.36 -31.23
C GLN A 3 59.27 -20.82 -30.13
N LEU A 4 59.14 -20.01 -29.10
CA LEU A 4 58.14 -20.16 -28.05
C LEU A 4 56.81 -19.63 -28.59
N LEU A 5 55.78 -20.50 -28.78
CA LEU A 5 54.39 -20.13 -28.97
C LEU A 5 53.80 -19.65 -27.67
N GLN A 6 53.52 -18.34 -27.56
CA GLN A 6 52.73 -17.79 -26.49
C GLN A 6 51.23 -17.95 -26.83
N SER A 7 50.55 -18.84 -26.11
CA SER A 7 49.12 -19.04 -26.16
C SER A 7 48.43 -17.99 -25.28
N THR A 8 47.84 -16.97 -25.90
CA THR A 8 47.01 -15.95 -25.23
C THR A 8 45.62 -16.54 -24.95
N ARG A 9 45.37 -16.96 -23.71
CA ARG A 9 44.02 -17.33 -23.26
C ARG A 9 43.18 -16.07 -23.12
N LYS A 10 42.21 -15.86 -24.01
CA LYS A 10 41.16 -14.85 -23.87
C LYS A 10 40.19 -15.33 -22.79
N ILE A 11 40.18 -14.65 -21.63
CA ILE A 11 39.18 -14.85 -20.58
C ILE A 11 37.91 -14.11 -21.04
N LEU A 12 36.89 -14.87 -21.43
CA LEU A 12 35.57 -14.34 -21.75
C LEU A 12 34.82 -14.11 -20.45
N THR A 13 34.79 -12.88 -19.93
CA THR A 13 33.97 -12.51 -18.78
C THR A 13 32.51 -12.36 -19.23
N THR A 14 31.71 -13.39 -18.98
CA THR A 14 30.26 -13.34 -19.16
C THR A 14 29.67 -12.52 -18.03
N SER A 15 29.29 -11.27 -18.30
CA SER A 15 28.55 -10.44 -17.35
C SER A 15 27.14 -10.99 -17.24
N LEU A 16 26.78 -11.52 -16.07
CA LEU A 16 25.43 -11.96 -15.76
C LEU A 16 24.59 -10.70 -15.48
N PHE A 17 23.78 -10.29 -16.44
CA PHE A 17 22.83 -9.20 -16.29
C PHE A 17 21.62 -9.72 -15.50
N ILE A 18 21.56 -9.47 -14.20
CA ILE A 18 20.38 -9.75 -13.38
C ILE A 18 19.45 -8.53 -13.56
N PRO A 19 18.27 -8.68 -14.18
CA PRO A 19 17.32 -7.58 -14.24
C PRO A 19 16.85 -7.25 -12.82
N ALA A 20 17.12 -6.03 -12.35
CA ALA A 20 16.51 -5.51 -11.15
C ALA A 20 15.01 -5.35 -11.42
N LEU A 21 14.18 -6.00 -10.61
CA LEU A 21 12.73 -5.74 -10.59
C LEU A 21 12.54 -4.30 -10.11
N VAL A 22 12.25 -3.40 -11.05
CA VAL A 22 11.89 -2.02 -10.73
C VAL A 22 10.40 -2.05 -10.39
N PHE A 23 10.07 -1.98 -9.10
CA PHE A 23 8.70 -1.73 -8.66
C PHE A 23 8.37 -0.27 -8.94
N ALA A 24 7.24 -0.02 -9.60
CA ALA A 24 6.77 1.34 -9.82
C ALA A 24 6.27 1.93 -8.50
N ASP A 25 6.51 3.22 -8.29
CA ASP A 25 5.95 3.97 -7.18
C ASP A 25 4.43 4.00 -7.31
N ILE A 26 3.71 3.68 -6.24
CA ILE A 26 2.24 3.68 -6.19
C ILE A 26 1.68 4.83 -5.35
N GLY A 27 2.55 5.53 -4.65
CA GLY A 27 2.21 6.65 -3.80
C GLY A 27 3.44 7.17 -3.05
N ASN A 28 3.22 8.11 -2.14
CA ASN A 28 4.28 8.65 -1.30
C ASN A 28 3.76 9.07 0.08
N ILE A 29 4.64 9.05 1.08
CA ILE A 29 4.36 9.62 2.39
C ILE A 29 4.36 11.14 2.28
N PHE A 30 3.23 11.79 2.53
CA PHE A 30 3.14 13.26 2.51
C PHE A 30 3.19 13.89 3.91
N GLU A 31 2.90 13.10 4.95
CA GLU A 31 2.98 13.51 6.35
C GLU A 31 3.45 12.34 7.22
N GLN A 32 4.36 12.61 8.15
CA GLN A 32 4.83 11.63 9.14
C GLN A 32 5.15 12.37 10.44
N THR A 33 4.78 11.78 11.57
CA THR A 33 5.12 12.27 12.91
C THR A 33 5.43 11.09 13.83
N GLY A 34 6.32 11.31 14.80
CA GLY A 34 6.73 10.26 15.75
C GLY A 34 7.48 9.11 15.08
N VAL A 35 7.25 7.87 15.54
CA VAL A 35 7.97 6.68 15.08
C VAL A 35 7.12 5.87 14.10
N GLY A 36 7.69 5.55 12.95
CA GLY A 36 7.10 4.66 11.95
C GLY A 36 8.16 4.07 11.03
N ASN A 37 7.86 2.92 10.44
CA ASN A 37 8.71 2.28 9.47
C ASN A 37 7.91 1.66 8.32
N ILE A 38 8.63 1.36 7.23
CA ILE A 38 8.16 0.61 6.07
C ILE A 38 8.95 -0.69 6.04
N GLU A 39 8.28 -1.82 6.13
CA GLU A 39 8.89 -3.12 5.82
C GLU A 39 8.82 -3.36 4.32
N ARG A 40 9.98 -3.46 3.68
CA ARG A 40 10.15 -3.69 2.24
C ARG A 40 11.18 -4.77 2.00
N ASN A 41 10.82 -5.88 1.34
CA ASN A 41 11.73 -7.00 1.05
C ASN A 41 12.49 -7.54 2.28
N ASN A 42 11.85 -7.60 3.44
CA ASN A 42 12.38 -7.96 4.76
C ASN A 42 13.34 -6.92 5.39
N ASP A 43 13.52 -5.76 4.76
CA ASP A 43 14.26 -4.65 5.34
C ASP A 43 13.30 -3.66 5.99
N ALA A 44 13.72 -3.05 7.10
CA ALA A 44 12.98 -1.98 7.75
C ALA A 44 13.58 -0.63 7.35
N LEU A 45 12.77 0.19 6.66
CA LEU A 45 13.10 1.56 6.27
C LEU A 45 12.39 2.53 7.21
N GLU A 46 13.05 3.60 7.61
CA GLU A 46 12.39 4.66 8.36
C GLU A 46 11.30 5.33 7.51
N ALA A 47 10.09 5.48 8.06
CA ALA A 47 9.05 6.23 7.41
C ALA A 47 9.35 7.74 7.54
N ALA A 48 9.46 8.43 6.42
CA ALA A 48 9.70 9.86 6.38
C ALA A 48 8.91 10.51 5.24
N LYS A 49 8.59 11.81 5.39
CA LYS A 49 7.94 12.58 4.34
C LYS A 49 8.76 12.55 3.04
N GLY A 50 8.09 12.26 1.92
CA GLY A 50 8.68 12.15 0.59
C GLY A 50 9.16 10.75 0.23
N VAL A 51 9.15 9.79 1.16
CA VAL A 51 9.47 8.39 0.85
C VAL A 51 8.37 7.80 -0.03
N ASN A 52 8.77 7.20 -1.15
CA ASN A 52 7.86 6.53 -2.07
C ASN A 52 7.40 5.19 -1.49
N ILE A 53 6.13 4.88 -1.72
CA ILE A 53 5.50 3.62 -1.37
C ILE A 53 5.46 2.71 -2.59
N LEU A 54 5.85 1.46 -2.39
CA LEU A 54 5.87 0.42 -3.40
C LEU A 54 4.82 -0.66 -3.09
N LEU A 55 4.52 -1.43 -4.11
CA LEU A 55 3.71 -2.65 -3.92
C LEU A 55 4.41 -3.60 -2.93
N TYR A 56 3.64 -4.23 -2.07
CA TYR A 56 4.05 -5.11 -0.98
C TYR A 56 4.77 -4.42 0.19
N ASP A 57 4.83 -3.09 0.24
CA ASP A 57 5.25 -2.40 1.44
C ASP A 57 4.27 -2.65 2.59
N THR A 58 4.81 -2.91 3.78
CA THR A 58 4.03 -2.90 5.02
C THR A 58 4.37 -1.64 5.80
N LEU A 59 3.37 -0.81 6.04
CA LEU A 59 3.48 0.41 6.84
C LEU A 59 3.20 0.07 8.30
N ASN A 60 4.11 0.43 9.19
CA ASN A 60 3.96 0.26 10.63
C ASN A 60 4.13 1.60 11.33
N THR A 61 3.26 1.90 12.28
CA THR A 61 3.41 3.01 13.20
C THR A 61 3.68 2.49 14.61
N GLY A 62 4.67 3.07 15.29
CA GLY A 62 4.80 2.97 16.74
C GLY A 62 3.99 4.10 17.41
N ASN A 63 4.64 4.88 18.28
CA ASN A 63 4.08 6.13 18.80
C ASN A 63 4.20 7.24 17.74
N GLY A 64 3.53 7.06 16.60
CA GLY A 64 3.62 7.96 15.46
C GLY A 64 2.45 7.80 14.50
N ARG A 65 2.45 8.62 13.45
CA ARG A 65 1.42 8.65 12.41
C ARG A 65 2.07 8.71 11.05
N ILE A 66 1.47 8.03 10.08
CA ILE A 66 1.89 8.06 8.68
C ILE A 66 0.68 8.43 7.82
N ALA A 67 0.87 9.34 6.89
CA ALA A 67 -0.14 9.65 5.87
C ALA A 67 0.45 9.50 4.47
N VAL A 68 -0.25 8.73 3.64
CA VAL A 68 0.15 8.37 2.26
C VAL A 68 -0.84 8.94 1.27
N ASN A 69 -0.33 9.58 0.21
CA ASN A 69 -1.07 9.86 -1.01
C ASN A 69 -0.75 8.80 -2.05
N PHE A 70 -1.77 8.20 -2.62
CA PHE A 70 -1.66 7.29 -3.77
C PHE A 70 -1.79 8.05 -5.09
N LEU A 71 -1.37 7.45 -6.19
CA LEU A 71 -1.38 8.07 -7.52
C LEU A 71 -2.80 8.37 -8.07
N ASP A 72 -3.82 7.74 -7.52
CA ASP A 72 -5.24 8.00 -7.84
C ASP A 72 -5.87 9.09 -6.98
N ASP A 73 -5.08 9.81 -6.19
CA ASP A 73 -5.49 10.80 -5.19
C ASP A 73 -6.23 10.21 -3.97
N SER A 74 -6.24 8.87 -3.79
CA SER A 74 -6.65 8.26 -2.53
C SER A 74 -5.67 8.60 -1.42
N ASN A 75 -6.19 8.69 -0.20
CA ASN A 75 -5.42 9.06 0.99
C ASN A 75 -5.60 8.04 2.10
N LEU A 76 -4.49 7.53 2.63
CA LEU A 76 -4.46 6.65 3.79
C LEU A 76 -3.76 7.36 4.95
N ARG A 77 -4.42 7.45 6.11
CA ARG A 77 -3.84 7.99 7.34
C ARG A 77 -3.87 6.93 8.43
N LEU A 78 -2.71 6.59 8.94
CA LEU A 78 -2.52 5.64 10.04
C LEU A 78 -2.26 6.40 11.34
N THR A 79 -2.96 6.00 12.41
CA THR A 79 -2.66 6.48 13.76
C THR A 79 -1.59 5.62 14.42
N GLU A 80 -1.34 5.81 15.70
CA GLU A 80 -0.37 5.04 16.49
C GLU A 80 -0.71 3.55 16.48
N HIS A 81 0.30 2.69 16.55
CA HIS A 81 0.19 1.23 16.64
C HIS A 81 -0.64 0.58 15.52
N SER A 82 -0.52 1.10 14.31
CA SER A 82 -1.21 0.57 13.14
C SER A 82 -0.27 -0.20 12.22
N ARG A 83 -0.83 -1.24 11.55
CA ARG A 83 -0.11 -2.06 10.56
C ARG A 83 -0.97 -2.33 9.33
N VAL A 84 -0.47 -1.93 8.15
CA VAL A 84 -1.13 -2.10 6.85
C VAL A 84 -0.16 -2.61 5.81
N LEU A 85 -0.50 -3.69 5.12
CA LEU A 85 0.19 -4.17 3.91
C LEU A 85 -0.52 -3.62 2.67
N ILE A 86 0.22 -3.04 1.74
CA ILE A 86 -0.25 -2.67 0.41
C ILE A 86 -0.11 -3.89 -0.50
N ASP A 87 -1.20 -4.67 -0.66
CA ASP A 87 -1.15 -6.00 -1.26
C ASP A 87 -1.25 -5.97 -2.79
N GLU A 88 -2.12 -5.11 -3.33
CA GLU A 88 -2.32 -4.97 -4.78
C GLU A 88 -2.66 -3.53 -5.13
N VAL A 89 -1.99 -2.98 -6.14
CA VAL A 89 -2.36 -1.71 -6.75
C VAL A 89 -2.14 -1.81 -8.25
N ILE A 90 -3.23 -1.70 -9.01
CA ILE A 90 -3.24 -1.71 -10.46
C ILE A 90 -3.91 -0.41 -10.93
N TYR A 91 -3.16 0.40 -11.67
CA TYR A 91 -3.69 1.56 -12.37
C TYR A 91 -3.80 1.24 -13.86
N ASP A 92 -5.02 1.05 -14.36
CA ASP A 92 -5.31 0.77 -15.77
C ASP A 92 -5.92 2.00 -16.44
N PRO A 93 -5.58 2.31 -17.71
CA PRO A 93 -6.26 3.37 -18.47
C PRO A 93 -7.79 3.21 -18.54
N ASN A 94 -8.28 1.96 -18.45
CA ASN A 94 -9.68 1.68 -18.21
C ASN A 94 -9.93 1.60 -16.70
N PRO A 95 -10.57 2.60 -16.07
CA PRO A 95 -10.74 2.66 -14.63
C PRO A 95 -11.46 1.46 -14.02
N SER A 96 -12.31 0.77 -14.79
CA SER A 96 -13.03 -0.43 -14.32
C SER A 96 -12.12 -1.65 -14.10
N LYS A 97 -10.88 -1.62 -14.64
CA LYS A 97 -9.86 -2.65 -14.45
C LYS A 97 -8.82 -2.28 -13.39
N SER A 98 -8.87 -1.04 -12.91
CA SER A 98 -8.00 -0.60 -11.82
C SER A 98 -8.43 -1.23 -10.52
N LYS A 99 -7.46 -1.55 -9.64
CA LYS A 99 -7.71 -2.21 -8.37
C LYS A 99 -6.73 -1.75 -7.30
N MET A 100 -7.21 -1.68 -6.07
CA MET A 100 -6.39 -1.45 -4.88
C MET A 100 -6.85 -2.40 -3.77
N THR A 101 -5.92 -3.19 -3.23
CA THR A 101 -6.19 -4.07 -2.09
C THR A 101 -5.19 -3.76 -0.99
N MET A 102 -5.68 -3.52 0.22
CA MET A 102 -4.88 -3.32 1.42
C MET A 102 -5.30 -4.32 2.50
N LYS A 103 -4.33 -4.88 3.23
CA LYS A 103 -4.58 -5.76 4.38
C LYS A 103 -4.24 -4.99 5.66
N PHE A 104 -5.28 -4.66 6.40
CA PHE A 104 -5.19 -3.92 7.64
C PHE A 104 -5.21 -4.86 8.83
N ALA A 105 -4.04 -5.05 9.46
CA ALA A 105 -3.86 -6.07 10.48
C ALA A 105 -4.24 -5.58 11.89
N MET A 106 -3.95 -4.32 12.23
CA MET A 106 -4.24 -3.73 13.55
C MET A 106 -4.16 -2.20 13.55
N GLY A 107 -4.73 -1.57 14.57
CA GLY A 107 -4.69 -0.13 14.81
C GLY A 107 -5.88 0.62 14.25
N THR A 108 -5.70 1.89 13.89
CA THR A 108 -6.75 2.73 13.29
C THR A 108 -6.26 3.41 12.02
N ALA A 109 -7.05 3.29 10.97
CA ALA A 109 -6.81 3.94 9.69
C ALA A 109 -8.02 4.77 9.26
N ARG A 110 -7.78 5.96 8.69
CA ARG A 110 -8.75 6.69 7.89
C ARG A 110 -8.36 6.57 6.42
N PHE A 111 -9.31 6.21 5.60
CA PHE A 111 -9.14 6.14 4.16
C PHE A 111 -10.14 7.05 3.47
N THR A 112 -9.63 7.91 2.58
CA THR A 112 -10.43 8.75 1.70
C THR A 112 -10.19 8.29 0.28
N SER A 113 -11.23 7.83 -0.41
CA SER A 113 -11.11 7.33 -1.77
C SER A 113 -10.82 8.44 -2.77
N GLY A 114 -9.90 8.15 -3.69
CA GLY A 114 -9.62 8.97 -4.85
C GLY A 114 -10.39 8.51 -6.09
N LYS A 115 -9.77 8.63 -7.24
CA LYS A 115 -10.38 8.37 -8.56
C LYS A 115 -10.87 6.93 -8.73
N LEU A 116 -10.16 5.94 -8.18
CA LEU A 116 -10.55 4.52 -8.27
C LEU A 116 -11.87 4.23 -7.59
N GLY A 117 -12.08 4.80 -6.41
CA GLY A 117 -13.30 4.58 -5.62
C GLY A 117 -14.57 5.16 -6.26
N LEU A 118 -14.43 6.10 -7.20
CA LEU A 118 -15.57 6.72 -7.89
C LEU A 118 -16.18 5.83 -9.00
N VAL A 119 -15.42 4.84 -9.50
CA VAL A 119 -15.82 4.06 -10.68
C VAL A 119 -16.63 2.84 -10.29
N ASN A 120 -16.12 2.01 -9.38
CA ASN A 120 -16.77 0.78 -8.95
C ASN A 120 -16.34 0.44 -7.52
N LYS A 121 -17.30 0.04 -6.68
CA LYS A 121 -17.03 -0.38 -5.30
C LYS A 121 -16.17 -1.66 -5.18
N ALA A 122 -15.99 -2.41 -6.25
CA ALA A 122 -15.07 -3.54 -6.29
C ALA A 122 -13.61 -3.14 -6.57
N ASN A 123 -13.33 -1.87 -6.90
CA ASN A 123 -11.99 -1.41 -7.24
C ASN A 123 -11.11 -1.20 -6.01
N ILE A 124 -11.70 -0.94 -4.85
CA ILE A 124 -10.96 -0.79 -3.58
C ILE A 124 -11.52 -1.79 -2.58
N ASP A 125 -10.64 -2.66 -2.08
CA ASP A 125 -10.93 -3.67 -1.08
C ASP A 125 -9.95 -3.55 0.10
N ILE A 126 -10.47 -3.26 1.28
CA ILE A 126 -9.68 -3.22 2.51
C ILE A 126 -10.04 -4.44 3.35
N GLN A 127 -9.08 -5.32 3.49
CA GLN A 127 -9.21 -6.57 4.22
C GLN A 127 -8.72 -6.39 5.66
N THR A 128 -9.52 -6.83 6.61
CA THR A 128 -9.17 -6.95 8.02
C THR A 128 -9.18 -8.45 8.40
N PRO A 129 -8.72 -8.84 9.59
CA PRO A 129 -8.79 -10.23 10.02
C PRO A 129 -10.21 -10.84 10.02
N THR A 130 -11.25 -10.01 10.12
CA THR A 130 -12.64 -10.47 10.28
C THR A 130 -13.60 -9.98 9.20
N ALA A 131 -13.17 -9.06 8.33
CA ALA A 131 -14.04 -8.45 7.32
C ALA A 131 -13.27 -8.04 6.06
N SER A 132 -14.01 -7.96 4.95
CA SER A 132 -13.62 -7.29 3.72
C SER A 132 -14.52 -6.07 3.51
N ILE A 133 -13.93 -4.92 3.21
CA ILE A 133 -14.57 -3.62 3.13
C ILE A 133 -14.42 -3.09 1.70
N GLY A 134 -15.45 -3.25 0.90
CA GLY A 134 -15.55 -2.64 -0.43
C GLY A 134 -16.03 -1.20 -0.35
N ILE A 135 -15.46 -0.30 -1.17
CA ILE A 135 -15.64 1.13 -1.03
C ILE A 135 -16.08 1.75 -2.35
N ARG A 136 -17.01 2.71 -2.28
CA ARG A 136 -17.39 3.55 -3.39
C ARG A 136 -17.51 5.00 -2.97
N GLY A 137 -16.57 5.85 -3.45
CA GLY A 137 -16.60 7.29 -3.29
C GLY A 137 -16.78 7.74 -1.85
N THR A 138 -15.94 7.27 -0.91
CA THR A 138 -16.20 7.44 0.52
C THR A 138 -14.97 7.88 1.31
N ASP A 139 -15.23 8.47 2.45
CA ASP A 139 -14.31 8.75 3.54
C ASP A 139 -14.76 7.94 4.76
N PHE A 140 -13.90 7.08 5.29
CA PHE A 140 -14.25 6.24 6.43
C PHE A 140 -13.04 5.97 7.33
N THR A 141 -13.36 5.55 8.53
CA THR A 141 -12.36 5.07 9.50
C THR A 141 -12.60 3.61 9.81
N THR A 142 -11.53 2.83 9.87
CA THR A 142 -11.58 1.46 10.38
C THR A 142 -10.60 1.30 11.53
N THR A 143 -11.01 0.56 12.55
CA THR A 143 -10.17 0.16 13.68
C THR A 143 -10.18 -1.35 13.81
N VAL A 144 -9.00 -1.94 13.95
CA VAL A 144 -8.81 -3.37 14.25
C VAL A 144 -8.13 -3.47 15.61
N ASP A 145 -8.77 -4.14 16.55
CA ASP A 145 -8.23 -4.33 17.89
C ASP A 145 -7.27 -5.53 17.98
N GLU A 146 -6.68 -5.75 19.15
CA GLU A 146 -5.72 -6.84 19.40
C GLU A 146 -6.33 -8.25 19.24
N LEU A 147 -7.66 -8.37 19.28
CA LEU A 147 -8.39 -9.62 19.02
C LEU A 147 -8.78 -9.79 17.56
N GLY A 148 -8.39 -8.85 16.67
CA GLY A 148 -8.74 -8.84 15.26
C GLY A 148 -10.17 -8.37 14.96
N ARG A 149 -10.93 -7.87 15.95
CA ARG A 149 -12.29 -7.37 15.72
C ARG A 149 -12.22 -6.03 15.00
N SER A 150 -13.10 -5.83 14.05
CA SER A 150 -13.10 -4.66 13.18
C SER A 150 -14.31 -3.76 13.48
N LEU A 151 -14.07 -2.46 13.61
CA LEU A 151 -15.07 -1.40 13.63
C LEU A 151 -14.89 -0.56 12.37
N VAL A 152 -15.97 -0.32 11.62
CA VAL A 152 -15.97 0.50 10.41
C VAL A 152 -16.98 1.63 10.57
N ILE A 153 -16.54 2.87 10.36
CA ILE A 153 -17.36 4.07 10.51
C ILE A 153 -17.29 4.88 9.22
N LEU A 154 -18.39 4.99 8.49
CA LEU A 154 -18.54 5.92 7.38
C LEU A 154 -18.54 7.36 7.93
N LEU A 155 -17.68 8.21 7.38
CA LEU A 155 -17.60 9.61 7.77
C LEU A 155 -18.52 10.47 6.90
N PRO A 156 -19.10 11.56 7.43
CA PRO A 156 -19.89 12.48 6.65
C PRO A 156 -19.00 13.29 5.69
N ASP A 157 -19.60 13.79 4.60
CA ASP A 157 -19.01 14.81 3.74
C ASP A 157 -19.01 16.20 4.41
N ALA A 158 -18.55 17.23 3.69
CA ALA A 158 -18.49 18.60 4.21
C ALA A 158 -19.88 19.21 4.52
N ASN A 159 -20.97 18.64 3.99
CA ASN A 159 -22.36 19.10 4.24
C ASN A 159 -23.02 18.31 5.37
N GLY A 160 -22.36 17.27 5.89
CA GLY A 160 -22.89 16.36 6.91
C GLY A 160 -23.68 15.19 6.34
N ASP A 161 -23.73 15.03 5.02
CA ASP A 161 -24.37 13.90 4.34
C ASP A 161 -23.41 12.69 4.28
N ALA A 162 -23.92 11.51 3.91
CA ALA A 162 -23.07 10.33 3.71
C ALA A 162 -22.07 10.58 2.58
N SER A 163 -20.76 10.41 2.88
CA SER A 163 -19.69 10.64 1.90
C SER A 163 -19.66 9.63 0.75
N GLY A 164 -20.41 8.54 0.84
CA GLY A 164 -20.44 7.47 -0.17
C GLY A 164 -21.07 6.19 0.36
N GLU A 165 -20.59 5.04 -0.15
CA GLU A 165 -21.09 3.72 0.22
C GLU A 165 -19.94 2.81 0.64
N ILE A 166 -20.12 2.06 1.73
CA ILE A 166 -19.26 0.96 2.11
C ILE A 166 -20.08 -0.33 2.16
N VAL A 167 -19.46 -1.42 1.69
CA VAL A 167 -20.03 -2.78 1.78
C VAL A 167 -19.10 -3.60 2.63
N VAL A 168 -19.57 -4.07 3.78
CA VAL A 168 -18.80 -4.91 4.70
C VAL A 168 -19.30 -6.33 4.57
N SER A 169 -18.40 -7.26 4.26
CA SER A 169 -18.65 -8.69 4.25
C SER A 169 -17.68 -9.40 5.18
N ASN A 170 -18.07 -10.57 5.68
CA ASN A 170 -17.19 -11.46 6.44
C ASN A 170 -16.96 -12.76 5.64
N GLN A 171 -16.16 -13.68 6.19
CA GLN A 171 -15.88 -14.97 5.53
C GLN A 171 -17.11 -15.90 5.36
N ALA A 172 -18.21 -15.57 6.00
CA ALA A 172 -19.46 -16.31 5.86
C ALA A 172 -20.40 -15.75 4.77
N GLY A 173 -20.04 -14.63 4.14
CA GLY A 173 -20.78 -13.93 3.09
C GLY A 173 -21.63 -12.79 3.59
#